data_f2c0067d7d860f31bf10646ce70c8db2
#
_entry.id   f2c0067d7d860f31bf10646ce70c8db2
#
_cell.length_a   1.000
_cell.length_b   1.000
_cell.length_c   1.000
_cell.angle_alpha   90.00
_cell.angle_beta   90.00
_cell.angle_gamma   90.00
#
_symmetry.space_group_name_H-M   'P 1'
#
loop_
_entity.id
_entity.type
_entity.pdbx_description
1 polymer ?
#
loop_
_entity_poly.entity_id
_entity_poly.type
_entity_poly.pdbx_seq_one_letter_code
_entity_poly.pdbx_strand_id
1 'polypeptide(L)'
;MIYCKQSTDLICTLKNQCKSVKHIYQVHAQIITRGLLSLHPSSASRLLTAIIHTFNSLLPPAPQRPPHPISYHYLHSVFNLISSPSTFCWNTIIRSHTLLSLPENALFFFIQMRRRCVPPDAHTFPFVLKACAQLNELSVARTIQCQSIKHGFMRDVFVCNNLVRVYCNCGRIGDAYKVFDESVERDVVSYNVILDGFVKGREIERARQVFDEMPVSVRDATTWGTMLAGYAQTKHYDQCLSLYDQMLVLSVPHDNVSIVSVLSACGRMGELEKGKRVHDHIRRSRIQIDSFLCTALVDFYAKCGSIETAQGIFEASPDKNLFAWNAMLVGLAMHGYGEMLLNYFSKMVKNRVKPDGVTFLGVLVGCSHAGLINEARRLFGEMGSVYGVPKELKHYGCMADLLARAGLIKEAMEMIESMPMSGDVFVWGSLLGGCRLHGNVEVAEKAAARIMEISPEDGGVYSTMADIYANAKRWDDLTKIRRLRDSRKVKKNAGCSLIQLDGVTYEFIAGDDLHPQSNEIYLVLNAIGQHQYQMG
;
A
#
# COMPACT_ATOMS: atom_id res chain seq x y z
N MET A 1 -27.98 44.64 28.87
CA MET A 1 -27.31 45.09 27.63
C MET A 1 -25.78 44.95 27.70
N ILE A 2 -25.10 45.42 28.76
CA ILE A 2 -23.62 45.39 28.87
C ILE A 2 -23.02 43.97 28.76
N TYR A 3 -23.62 43.00 29.44
CA TYR A 3 -23.11 41.59 29.42
C TYR A 3 -23.31 40.88 28.08
N CYS A 4 -24.37 41.20 27.34
CA CYS A 4 -24.59 40.64 26.00
C CYS A 4 -23.52 41.16 25.02
N LYS A 5 -23.09 42.41 25.17
CA LYS A 5 -22.03 43.04 24.39
C LYS A 5 -20.66 42.41 24.69
N GLN A 6 -20.34 42.17 25.98
CA GLN A 6 -19.10 41.52 26.40
C GLN A 6 -19.01 40.04 25.91
N SER A 7 -20.12 39.31 25.94
CA SER A 7 -20.19 37.93 25.40
C SER A 7 -19.97 37.92 23.88
N THR A 8 -20.52 38.87 23.15
CA THR A 8 -20.34 39.03 21.71
C THR A 8 -18.89 39.40 21.35
N ASP A 9 -18.27 40.27 22.11
CA ASP A 9 -16.88 40.70 21.92
C ASP A 9 -15.91 39.55 22.15
N LEU A 10 -16.14 38.70 23.16
CA LEU A 10 -15.33 37.53 23.43
C LEU A 10 -15.50 36.42 22.35
N ILE A 11 -16.71 36.25 21.81
CA ILE A 11 -16.94 35.35 20.67
C ILE A 11 -16.23 35.88 19.43
N CYS A 12 -16.21 37.17 19.21
CA CYS A 12 -15.50 37.83 18.12
C CYS A 12 -13.97 37.61 18.27
N THR A 13 -13.46 37.78 19.50
CA THR A 13 -12.05 37.53 19.83
C THR A 13 -11.68 36.06 19.60
N LEU A 14 -12.51 35.10 20.02
CA LEU A 14 -12.30 33.68 19.77
C LEU A 14 -12.21 33.39 18.27
N LYS A 15 -13.13 33.94 17.46
CA LYS A 15 -13.19 33.66 16.02
C LYS A 15 -12.05 34.29 15.21
N ASN A 16 -11.68 35.55 15.56
CA ASN A 16 -10.83 36.37 14.70
C ASN A 16 -9.39 36.51 15.21
N GLN A 17 -9.15 36.39 16.51
CA GLN A 17 -7.85 36.70 17.13
C GLN A 17 -7.13 35.50 17.74
N CYS A 18 -7.82 34.38 18.00
CA CYS A 18 -7.19 33.19 18.56
C CYS A 18 -6.42 32.43 17.48
N LYS A 19 -5.09 32.51 17.53
CA LYS A 19 -4.15 31.80 16.62
C LYS A 19 -3.46 30.61 17.27
N SER A 20 -3.73 30.32 18.55
CA SER A 20 -3.11 29.19 19.26
C SER A 20 -4.03 28.67 20.37
N VAL A 21 -3.81 27.41 20.77
CA VAL A 21 -4.51 26.77 21.88
C VAL A 21 -4.30 27.52 23.21
N LYS A 22 -3.12 28.13 23.41
CA LYS A 22 -2.83 28.96 24.59
C LYS A 22 -3.78 30.18 24.67
N HIS A 23 -4.06 30.82 23.56
CA HIS A 23 -5.00 31.94 23.51
C HIS A 23 -6.43 31.50 23.89
N ILE A 24 -6.85 30.29 23.46
CA ILE A 24 -8.16 29.75 23.84
C ILE A 24 -8.24 29.57 25.37
N TYR A 25 -7.19 29.00 25.99
CA TYR A 25 -7.14 28.84 27.45
C TYR A 25 -7.22 30.19 28.19
N GLN A 26 -6.53 31.23 27.68
CA GLN A 26 -6.58 32.57 28.24
C GLN A 26 -7.99 33.17 28.16
N VAL A 27 -8.66 33.07 27.01
CA VAL A 27 -10.03 33.54 26.83
C VAL A 27 -11.00 32.74 27.71
N HIS A 28 -10.83 31.43 27.82
CA HIS A 28 -11.64 30.62 28.72
C HIS A 28 -11.47 31.02 30.19
N ALA A 29 -10.23 31.26 30.63
CA ALA A 29 -9.95 31.77 31.97
C ALA A 29 -10.63 33.14 32.21
N GLN A 30 -10.61 34.05 31.23
CA GLN A 30 -11.32 35.32 31.33
C GLN A 30 -12.85 35.14 31.42
N ILE A 31 -13.43 34.17 30.72
CA ILE A 31 -14.86 33.86 30.80
C ILE A 31 -15.23 33.41 32.22
N ILE A 32 -14.39 32.55 32.83
CA ILE A 32 -14.58 32.06 34.18
C ILE A 32 -14.40 33.17 35.21
N THR A 33 -13.30 33.93 35.15
CA THR A 33 -12.97 34.98 36.13
C THR A 33 -13.96 36.14 36.10
N ARG A 34 -14.57 36.42 34.95
CA ARG A 34 -15.63 37.45 34.82
C ARG A 34 -17.02 36.93 35.19
N GLY A 35 -17.16 35.68 35.63
CA GLY A 35 -18.43 35.09 36.02
C GLY A 35 -19.46 34.93 34.91
N LEU A 36 -19.03 34.98 33.63
CA LEU A 36 -19.94 34.96 32.48
C LEU A 36 -20.67 33.63 32.29
N LEU A 37 -20.20 32.54 32.91
CA LEU A 37 -20.85 31.24 32.87
C LEU A 37 -22.07 31.15 33.81
N SER A 38 -22.10 31.95 34.88
CA SER A 38 -23.16 31.90 35.89
C SER A 38 -24.33 32.87 35.60
N LEU A 39 -24.15 33.85 34.70
CA LEU A 39 -25.11 34.95 34.53
C LEU A 39 -26.29 34.60 33.60
N HIS A 40 -26.07 33.87 32.50
CA HIS A 40 -27.13 33.46 31.56
C HIS A 40 -26.77 32.15 30.88
N PRO A 41 -27.54 31.05 31.08
CA PRO A 41 -27.24 29.73 30.48
C PRO A 41 -27.09 29.75 28.95
N SER A 42 -27.89 30.58 28.25
CA SER A 42 -27.80 30.69 26.77
C SER A 42 -26.52 31.39 26.29
N SER A 43 -26.04 32.40 27.03
CA SER A 43 -24.79 33.10 26.71
C SER A 43 -23.57 32.22 27.03
N ALA A 44 -23.62 31.52 28.17
CA ALA A 44 -22.59 30.53 28.55
C ALA A 44 -22.47 29.42 27.50
N SER A 45 -23.59 28.85 27.07
CA SER A 45 -23.64 27.83 26.02
C SER A 45 -23.00 28.31 24.71
N ARG A 46 -23.30 29.54 24.26
CA ARG A 46 -22.70 30.13 23.05
C ARG A 46 -21.20 30.35 23.18
N LEU A 47 -20.72 30.86 24.33
CA LEU A 47 -19.29 31.06 24.58
C LEU A 47 -18.50 29.73 24.60
N LEU A 48 -19.01 28.75 25.34
CA LEU A 48 -18.38 27.41 25.45
C LEU A 48 -18.38 26.71 24.09
N THR A 49 -19.47 26.82 23.33
CA THR A 49 -19.52 26.26 21.97
C THR A 49 -18.53 26.94 21.01
N ALA A 50 -18.38 28.27 21.13
CA ALA A 50 -17.39 29.02 20.36
C ALA A 50 -15.94 28.57 20.70
N ILE A 51 -15.65 28.25 21.98
CA ILE A 51 -14.37 27.70 22.41
C ILE A 51 -14.11 26.36 21.69
N ILE A 52 -15.07 25.43 21.73
CA ILE A 52 -14.92 24.11 21.07
C ILE A 52 -14.73 24.27 19.57
N HIS A 53 -15.51 25.16 18.93
CA HIS A 53 -15.43 25.43 17.51
C HIS A 53 -14.07 26.01 17.11
N THR A 54 -13.57 27.02 17.84
CA THR A 54 -12.26 27.64 17.59
C THR A 54 -11.12 26.67 17.83
N PHE A 55 -11.25 25.82 18.86
CA PHE A 55 -10.29 24.76 19.11
C PHE A 55 -10.18 23.81 17.89
N ASN A 56 -11.32 23.42 17.30
CA ASN A 56 -11.35 22.57 16.10
C ASN A 56 -10.67 23.22 14.90
N SER A 57 -10.82 24.55 14.73
CA SER A 57 -10.21 25.25 13.59
C SER A 57 -8.68 25.36 13.71
N LEU A 58 -8.13 25.22 14.92
CA LEU A 58 -6.69 25.26 15.18
C LEU A 58 -6.04 23.86 15.18
N LEU A 59 -6.83 22.78 15.09
CA LEU A 59 -6.29 21.44 14.98
C LEU A 59 -5.70 21.22 13.58
N PRO A 60 -4.46 20.68 13.49
CA PRO A 60 -3.89 20.31 12.20
C PRO A 60 -4.72 19.19 11.57
N PRO A 61 -4.83 19.15 10.22
CA PRO A 61 -5.47 18.02 9.54
C PRO A 61 -4.74 16.71 9.87
N ALA A 62 -5.50 15.66 10.20
CA ALA A 62 -4.94 14.32 10.37
C ALA A 62 -4.22 13.88 9.08
N PRO A 63 -3.02 13.23 9.10
CA PRO A 63 -2.52 12.32 10.14
C PRO A 63 -1.22 12.74 10.84
N GLN A 64 -0.91 14.02 11.03
CA GLN A 64 0.45 14.45 11.34
C GLN A 64 0.90 14.33 12.80
N ARG A 65 0.03 14.12 13.78
CA ARG A 65 0.40 13.76 15.17
C ARG A 65 -0.77 13.12 15.92
N PRO A 66 -0.51 12.13 16.81
CA PRO A 66 -1.55 11.70 17.75
C PRO A 66 -1.98 12.89 18.61
N PRO A 67 -3.30 13.06 18.86
CA PRO A 67 -3.79 14.16 19.67
C PRO A 67 -3.17 14.07 21.06
N HIS A 68 -2.66 15.21 21.55
CA HIS A 68 -2.13 15.29 22.91
C HIS A 68 -3.27 14.95 23.89
N PRO A 69 -3.11 14.03 24.85
CA PRO A 69 -4.17 13.61 25.77
C PRO A 69 -4.90 14.77 26.46
N ILE A 70 -4.21 15.88 26.70
CA ILE A 70 -4.75 17.10 27.30
C ILE A 70 -5.85 17.73 26.44
N SER A 71 -5.76 17.63 25.10
CA SER A 71 -6.70 18.31 24.20
C SER A 71 -8.11 17.73 24.26
N TYR A 72 -8.22 16.42 24.36
CA TYR A 72 -9.51 15.73 24.41
C TYR A 72 -10.20 15.90 25.78
N HIS A 73 -9.47 15.79 26.90
CA HIS A 73 -9.99 16.03 28.23
C HIS A 73 -10.52 17.45 28.40
N TYR A 74 -9.82 18.42 27.84
CA TYR A 74 -10.26 19.81 27.86
C TYR A 74 -11.58 20.01 27.10
N LEU A 75 -11.71 19.50 25.88
CA LEU A 75 -12.96 19.60 25.12
C LEU A 75 -14.14 18.95 25.82
N HIS A 76 -13.93 17.79 26.41
CA HIS A 76 -14.94 17.08 27.18
C HIS A 76 -15.36 17.89 28.44
N SER A 77 -14.40 18.46 29.17
CA SER A 77 -14.67 19.29 30.34
C SER A 77 -15.45 20.54 29.96
N VAL A 78 -15.06 21.23 28.88
CA VAL A 78 -15.78 22.41 28.39
C VAL A 78 -17.20 22.07 27.96
N PHE A 79 -17.41 20.94 27.28
CA PHE A 79 -18.74 20.51 26.86
C PHE A 79 -19.65 20.18 28.05
N ASN A 80 -19.12 19.55 29.10
CA ASN A 80 -19.88 19.21 30.30
C ASN A 80 -20.35 20.43 31.11
N LEU A 81 -19.74 21.60 30.92
CA LEU A 81 -20.21 22.86 31.53
C LEU A 81 -21.48 23.40 30.85
N ILE A 82 -21.87 22.86 29.69
CA ILE A 82 -23.08 23.29 28.98
C ILE A 82 -24.29 22.54 29.54
N SER A 83 -25.14 23.23 30.28
CA SER A 83 -26.32 22.64 30.94
C SER A 83 -27.37 22.11 29.95
N SER A 84 -27.60 22.81 28.85
CA SER A 84 -28.57 22.42 27.80
C SER A 84 -27.95 22.58 26.41
N PRO A 85 -27.15 21.59 25.96
CA PRO A 85 -26.48 21.68 24.67
C PRO A 85 -27.49 21.58 23.51
N SER A 86 -27.44 22.56 22.58
CA SER A 86 -28.22 22.54 21.35
C SER A 86 -27.65 21.49 20.36
N THR A 87 -28.41 21.14 19.31
CA THR A 87 -27.94 20.27 18.22
C THR A 87 -26.59 20.74 17.67
N PHE A 88 -26.39 22.05 17.50
CA PHE A 88 -25.12 22.64 17.05
C PHE A 88 -23.96 22.34 18.04
N CYS A 89 -24.19 22.41 19.35
CA CYS A 89 -23.17 22.06 20.36
C CYS A 89 -22.77 20.59 20.26
N TRP A 90 -23.75 19.69 20.12
CA TRP A 90 -23.52 18.26 19.94
C TRP A 90 -22.75 17.98 18.64
N ASN A 91 -23.16 18.58 17.52
CA ASN A 91 -22.46 18.43 16.25
C ASN A 91 -21.00 18.90 16.34
N THR A 92 -20.77 20.01 17.07
CA THR A 92 -19.43 20.56 17.23
C THR A 92 -18.51 19.62 18.00
N ILE A 93 -18.99 19.00 19.11
CA ILE A 93 -18.18 18.05 19.89
C ILE A 93 -17.99 16.71 19.15
N ILE A 94 -19.00 16.18 18.47
CA ILE A 94 -18.90 14.99 17.63
C ILE A 94 -17.86 15.19 16.52
N ARG A 95 -17.94 16.33 15.82
CA ARG A 95 -16.95 16.71 14.81
C ARG A 95 -15.54 16.77 15.38
N SER A 96 -15.36 17.37 16.58
CA SER A 96 -14.06 17.45 17.24
C SER A 96 -13.41 16.10 17.40
N HIS A 97 -14.16 15.14 17.96
CA HIS A 97 -13.64 13.80 18.22
C HIS A 97 -13.36 13.02 16.94
N THR A 98 -14.20 13.21 15.92
CA THR A 98 -13.96 12.61 14.60
C THR A 98 -12.67 13.17 13.94
N LEU A 99 -12.42 14.47 14.06
CA LEU A 99 -11.20 15.10 13.53
C LEU A 99 -9.94 14.72 14.31
N LEU A 100 -10.07 14.49 15.62
CA LEU A 100 -9.00 14.02 16.49
C LEU A 100 -8.70 12.53 16.35
N SER A 101 -9.35 11.83 15.41
CA SER A 101 -9.23 10.37 15.26
C SER A 101 -9.59 9.59 16.53
N LEU A 102 -10.62 10.07 17.26
CA LEU A 102 -11.23 9.46 18.43
C LEU A 102 -12.67 9.04 18.12
N PRO A 103 -12.89 8.11 17.18
CA PRO A 103 -14.22 7.80 16.66
C PRO A 103 -15.14 7.17 17.71
N GLU A 104 -14.62 6.41 18.68
CA GLU A 104 -15.40 5.85 19.78
C GLU A 104 -16.06 6.95 20.61
N ASN A 105 -15.33 8.03 20.91
CA ASN A 105 -15.86 9.17 21.63
C ASN A 105 -16.91 9.92 20.81
N ALA A 106 -16.71 10.05 19.50
CA ALA A 106 -17.71 10.67 18.63
C ALA A 106 -19.03 9.89 18.65
N LEU A 107 -18.99 8.56 18.59
CA LEU A 107 -20.17 7.70 18.72
C LEU A 107 -20.78 7.78 20.13
N PHE A 108 -19.97 7.84 21.18
CA PHE A 108 -20.44 8.05 22.54
C PHE A 108 -21.26 9.33 22.66
N PHE A 109 -20.76 10.47 22.16
CA PHE A 109 -21.48 11.73 22.19
C PHE A 109 -22.77 11.68 21.35
N PHE A 110 -22.77 11.01 20.22
CA PHE A 110 -24.00 10.80 19.44
C PHE A 110 -25.05 10.02 20.22
N ILE A 111 -24.66 8.94 20.91
CA ILE A 111 -25.55 8.15 21.76
C ILE A 111 -26.10 9.02 22.91
N GLN A 112 -25.24 9.83 23.55
CA GLN A 112 -25.68 10.76 24.60
C GLN A 112 -26.64 11.82 24.10
N MET A 113 -26.42 12.38 22.92
CA MET A 113 -27.33 13.29 22.24
C MET A 113 -28.71 12.66 22.06
N ARG A 114 -28.76 11.41 21.59
CA ARG A 114 -30.00 10.65 21.44
C ARG A 114 -30.72 10.37 22.76
N ARG A 115 -29.96 9.98 23.80
CA ARG A 115 -30.49 9.72 25.15
C ARG A 115 -31.11 10.96 25.77
N ARG A 116 -30.58 12.15 25.45
CA ARG A 116 -31.14 13.44 25.90
C ARG A 116 -32.26 13.96 24.99
N CYS A 117 -32.76 13.14 24.08
CA CYS A 117 -33.84 13.47 23.14
C CYS A 117 -33.55 14.71 22.27
N VAL A 118 -32.27 15.04 22.03
CA VAL A 118 -31.90 16.10 21.10
C VAL A 118 -31.92 15.54 19.68
N PRO A 119 -32.74 16.12 18.76
CA PRO A 119 -32.86 15.58 17.40
C PRO A 119 -31.56 15.83 16.61
N PRO A 120 -31.01 14.78 15.93
CA PRO A 120 -29.95 14.95 14.98
C PRO A 120 -30.44 15.65 13.70
N ASP A 121 -29.55 16.39 13.05
CA ASP A 121 -29.81 17.08 11.79
C ASP A 121 -28.90 16.56 10.65
N ALA A 122 -29.02 17.15 9.45
CA ALA A 122 -28.20 16.82 8.30
C ALA A 122 -26.68 16.96 8.56
N HIS A 123 -26.27 17.84 9.49
CA HIS A 123 -24.87 18.02 9.85
C HIS A 123 -24.36 17.00 10.88
N THR A 124 -25.26 16.33 11.61
CA THR A 124 -24.88 15.31 12.58
C THR A 124 -24.39 14.03 11.89
N PHE A 125 -25.15 13.55 10.89
CA PHE A 125 -24.92 12.23 10.29
C PHE A 125 -23.58 12.10 9.57
N PRO A 126 -23.07 13.06 8.79
CA PRO A 126 -21.78 12.93 8.13
C PRO A 126 -20.61 12.66 9.08
N PHE A 127 -20.56 13.32 10.25
CA PHE A 127 -19.49 13.12 11.21
C PHE A 127 -19.62 11.79 11.96
N VAL A 128 -20.85 11.39 12.29
CA VAL A 128 -21.11 10.08 12.92
C VAL A 128 -20.77 8.94 11.96
N LEU A 129 -21.17 9.05 10.68
CA LEU A 129 -20.82 8.08 9.64
C LEU A 129 -19.31 8.04 9.38
N LYS A 130 -18.64 9.19 9.42
CA LYS A 130 -17.17 9.23 9.32
C LYS A 130 -16.51 8.50 10.49
N ALA A 131 -17.05 8.61 11.71
CA ALA A 131 -16.58 7.83 12.85
C ALA A 131 -16.85 6.33 12.68
N CYS A 132 -18.03 5.94 12.16
CA CYS A 132 -18.33 4.55 11.80
C CYS A 132 -17.34 4.00 10.78
N ALA A 133 -16.97 4.80 9.76
CA ALA A 133 -16.00 4.40 8.75
C ALA A 133 -14.60 4.19 9.31
N GLN A 134 -14.21 4.95 10.33
CA GLN A 134 -12.93 4.79 11.03
C GLN A 134 -12.87 3.52 11.90
N LEU A 135 -14.02 3.09 12.45
CA LEU A 135 -14.14 1.90 13.30
C LEU A 135 -14.56 0.64 12.54
N ASN A 136 -14.94 0.76 11.27
CA ASN A 136 -15.60 -0.29 10.48
C ASN A 136 -16.90 -0.81 11.14
N GLU A 137 -17.63 0.10 11.80
CA GLU A 137 -18.89 -0.20 12.52
C GLU A 137 -20.11 -0.17 11.59
N LEU A 138 -20.39 -1.32 10.97
CA LEU A 138 -21.47 -1.48 10.02
C LEU A 138 -22.87 -1.40 10.67
N SER A 139 -23.03 -1.93 11.89
CA SER A 139 -24.34 -2.00 12.57
C SER A 139 -24.89 -0.61 12.88
N VAL A 140 -24.03 0.27 13.39
CA VAL A 140 -24.38 1.67 13.67
C VAL A 140 -24.66 2.42 12.37
N ALA A 141 -23.85 2.21 11.33
CA ALA A 141 -24.05 2.86 10.03
C ALA A 141 -25.42 2.49 9.39
N ARG A 142 -25.83 1.23 9.46
CA ARG A 142 -27.18 0.80 9.00
C ARG A 142 -28.30 1.47 9.77
N THR A 143 -28.16 1.58 11.10
CA THR A 143 -29.12 2.28 11.94
C THR A 143 -29.24 3.76 11.54
N ILE A 144 -28.08 4.41 11.25
CA ILE A 144 -28.05 5.80 10.79
C ILE A 144 -28.68 5.91 9.40
N GLN A 145 -28.42 4.98 8.49
CA GLN A 145 -29.05 4.95 7.16
C GLN A 145 -30.59 4.88 7.28
N CYS A 146 -31.12 3.99 8.11
CA CYS A 146 -32.57 3.90 8.36
C CYS A 146 -33.13 5.23 8.88
N GLN A 147 -32.39 5.91 9.79
CA GLN A 147 -32.80 7.22 10.29
C GLN A 147 -32.73 8.30 9.19
N SER A 148 -31.67 8.29 8.38
CA SER A 148 -31.51 9.21 7.27
C SER A 148 -32.62 9.07 6.23
N ILE A 149 -33.04 7.83 5.93
CA ILE A 149 -34.22 7.58 5.07
C ILE A 149 -35.48 8.16 5.70
N LYS A 150 -35.73 7.84 7.00
CA LYS A 150 -36.93 8.27 7.71
C LYS A 150 -37.06 9.79 7.80
N HIS A 151 -35.95 10.51 7.90
CA HIS A 151 -35.92 11.97 8.02
C HIS A 151 -35.66 12.68 6.67
N GLY A 152 -35.59 11.95 5.56
CA GLY A 152 -35.39 12.54 4.22
C GLY A 152 -33.97 13.05 3.94
N PHE A 153 -32.95 12.67 4.74
CA PHE A 153 -31.58 13.13 4.58
C PHE A 153 -30.78 12.34 3.52
N MET A 154 -31.37 11.35 2.86
CA MET A 154 -30.72 10.62 1.75
C MET A 154 -30.57 11.46 0.46
N ARG A 155 -31.09 12.69 0.44
CA ARG A 155 -30.83 13.68 -0.63
C ARG A 155 -29.57 14.49 -0.38
N ASP A 156 -29.00 14.43 0.83
CA ASP A 156 -27.78 15.13 1.18
C ASP A 156 -26.56 14.35 0.70
N VAL A 157 -25.77 14.96 -0.19
CA VAL A 157 -24.57 14.37 -0.80
C VAL A 157 -23.54 13.95 0.25
N PHE A 158 -23.37 14.75 1.34
CA PHE A 158 -22.42 14.43 2.39
C PHE A 158 -22.84 13.19 3.18
N VAL A 159 -24.13 12.99 3.42
CA VAL A 159 -24.66 11.78 4.07
C VAL A 159 -24.41 10.56 3.18
N CYS A 160 -24.78 10.65 1.89
CA CYS A 160 -24.59 9.56 0.93
C CYS A 160 -23.10 9.20 0.78
N ASN A 161 -22.21 10.18 0.58
CA ASN A 161 -20.79 9.97 0.42
C ASN A 161 -20.16 9.26 1.64
N ASN A 162 -20.57 9.63 2.85
CA ASN A 162 -20.07 8.96 4.06
C ASN A 162 -20.68 7.56 4.24
N LEU A 163 -21.93 7.31 3.86
CA LEU A 163 -22.50 5.96 3.84
C LEU A 163 -21.77 5.05 2.86
N VAL A 164 -21.54 5.52 1.62
CA VAL A 164 -20.74 4.80 0.62
C VAL A 164 -19.37 4.44 1.19
N ARG A 165 -18.69 5.40 1.83
CA ARG A 165 -17.37 5.18 2.46
C ARG A 165 -17.41 4.11 3.56
N VAL A 166 -18.43 4.13 4.44
CA VAL A 166 -18.57 3.10 5.48
C VAL A 166 -18.74 1.72 4.86
N TYR A 167 -19.64 1.59 3.88
CA TYR A 167 -19.88 0.31 3.21
C TYR A 167 -18.63 -0.19 2.48
N CYS A 168 -17.88 0.68 1.78
CA CYS A 168 -16.61 0.32 1.15
C CYS A 168 -15.59 -0.18 2.18
N ASN A 169 -15.40 0.55 3.30
CA ASN A 169 -14.45 0.16 4.34
C ASN A 169 -14.81 -1.16 5.01
N CYS A 170 -16.11 -1.46 5.14
CA CYS A 170 -16.60 -2.72 5.69
C CYS A 170 -16.64 -3.88 4.65
N GLY A 171 -16.09 -3.70 3.44
CA GLY A 171 -16.08 -4.72 2.40
C GLY A 171 -17.45 -5.00 1.77
N ARG A 172 -18.45 -4.13 1.97
CA ARG A 172 -19.82 -4.26 1.45
C ARG A 172 -20.01 -3.42 0.19
N ILE A 173 -19.18 -3.65 -0.82
CA ILE A 173 -19.12 -2.81 -2.02
C ILE A 173 -20.45 -2.80 -2.80
N GLY A 174 -21.16 -3.92 -2.83
CA GLY A 174 -22.50 -3.98 -3.44
C GLY A 174 -23.53 -3.06 -2.77
N ASP A 175 -23.50 -2.96 -1.43
CA ASP A 175 -24.38 -2.05 -0.69
C ASP A 175 -23.92 -0.59 -0.88
N ALA A 176 -22.59 -0.34 -0.96
CA ALA A 176 -22.04 0.96 -1.28
C ALA A 176 -22.51 1.47 -2.65
N TYR A 177 -22.45 0.60 -3.66
CA TYR A 177 -22.87 0.95 -5.02
C TYR A 177 -24.37 1.25 -5.09
N LYS A 178 -25.23 0.52 -4.37
CA LYS A 178 -26.65 0.83 -4.29
C LYS A 178 -26.92 2.23 -3.75
N VAL A 179 -26.24 2.61 -2.64
CA VAL A 179 -26.39 3.97 -2.08
C VAL A 179 -25.89 5.02 -3.07
N PHE A 180 -24.80 4.76 -3.79
CA PHE A 180 -24.27 5.64 -4.82
C PHE A 180 -25.25 5.77 -5.99
N ASP A 181 -25.82 4.66 -6.47
CA ASP A 181 -26.72 4.63 -7.62
C ASP A 181 -28.07 5.29 -7.32
N GLU A 182 -28.60 5.11 -6.11
CA GLU A 182 -29.83 5.73 -5.64
C GLU A 182 -29.66 7.23 -5.29
N SER A 183 -28.42 7.75 -5.23
CA SER A 183 -28.15 9.17 -4.92
C SER A 183 -28.62 10.06 -6.05
N VAL A 184 -29.49 11.05 -5.71
CA VAL A 184 -30.07 12.00 -6.68
C VAL A 184 -29.01 12.96 -7.22
N GLU A 185 -28.11 13.42 -6.35
CA GLU A 185 -27.01 14.32 -6.69
C GLU A 185 -25.69 13.61 -6.44
N ARG A 186 -24.78 13.72 -7.39
CA ARG A 186 -23.43 13.12 -7.32
C ARG A 186 -22.40 14.19 -7.64
N ASP A 187 -21.48 14.41 -6.73
CA ASP A 187 -20.33 15.30 -6.91
C ASP A 187 -19.04 14.50 -7.18
N VAL A 188 -17.92 15.21 -7.41
CA VAL A 188 -16.60 14.58 -7.59
C VAL A 188 -16.26 13.63 -6.45
N VAL A 189 -16.62 13.99 -5.21
CA VAL A 189 -16.33 13.17 -4.01
C VAL A 189 -17.13 11.88 -4.05
N SER A 190 -18.39 11.92 -4.50
CA SER A 190 -19.25 10.72 -4.67
C SER A 190 -18.58 9.69 -5.58
N TYR A 191 -18.12 10.13 -6.75
CA TYR A 191 -17.41 9.27 -7.70
C TYR A 191 -16.08 8.77 -7.13
N ASN A 192 -15.27 9.64 -6.54
CA ASN A 192 -13.98 9.25 -5.99
C ASN A 192 -14.09 8.25 -4.85
N VAL A 193 -15.12 8.35 -3.99
CA VAL A 193 -15.33 7.40 -2.89
C VAL A 193 -15.72 6.01 -3.39
N ILE A 194 -16.60 5.92 -4.38
CA ILE A 194 -17.01 4.60 -4.92
C ILE A 194 -15.89 3.98 -5.76
N LEU A 195 -15.13 4.78 -6.53
CA LEU A 195 -13.95 4.33 -7.27
C LEU A 195 -12.90 3.75 -6.32
N ASP A 196 -12.55 4.46 -5.24
CA ASP A 196 -11.63 3.98 -4.20
C ASP A 196 -12.13 2.67 -3.57
N GLY A 197 -13.45 2.55 -3.35
CA GLY A 197 -14.08 1.34 -2.86
C GLY A 197 -13.88 0.15 -3.80
N PHE A 198 -14.13 0.30 -5.10
CA PHE A 198 -13.91 -0.76 -6.10
C PHE A 198 -12.43 -1.12 -6.23
N VAL A 199 -11.52 -0.14 -6.25
CA VAL A 199 -10.07 -0.37 -6.31
C VAL A 199 -9.60 -1.17 -5.09
N LYS A 200 -10.00 -0.80 -3.89
CA LYS A 200 -9.66 -1.55 -2.65
C LYS A 200 -10.25 -2.96 -2.64
N GLY A 201 -11.45 -3.12 -3.22
CA GLY A 201 -12.10 -4.42 -3.40
C GLY A 201 -11.52 -5.26 -4.54
N ARG A 202 -10.53 -4.75 -5.29
CA ARG A 202 -9.95 -5.37 -6.49
C ARG A 202 -10.94 -5.61 -7.63
N GLU A 203 -12.04 -4.86 -7.66
CA GLU A 203 -13.06 -4.90 -8.71
C GLU A 203 -12.75 -3.84 -9.78
N ILE A 204 -11.59 -3.93 -10.42
CA ILE A 204 -11.06 -2.87 -11.29
C ILE A 204 -11.93 -2.60 -12.52
N GLU A 205 -12.58 -3.62 -13.07
CA GLU A 205 -13.48 -3.48 -14.22
C GLU A 205 -14.70 -2.62 -13.88
N ARG A 206 -15.27 -2.81 -12.68
CA ARG A 206 -16.37 -1.98 -12.20
C ARG A 206 -15.92 -0.54 -11.89
N ALA A 207 -14.72 -0.39 -11.34
CA ALA A 207 -14.12 0.93 -11.18
C ALA A 207 -13.98 1.63 -12.53
N ARG A 208 -13.50 0.91 -13.57
CA ARG A 208 -13.37 1.44 -14.92
C ARG A 208 -14.72 1.87 -15.49
N GLN A 209 -15.75 1.07 -15.33
CA GLN A 209 -17.10 1.40 -15.80
C GLN A 209 -17.60 2.71 -15.17
N VAL A 210 -17.51 2.86 -13.85
CA VAL A 210 -17.92 4.09 -13.14
C VAL A 210 -17.06 5.28 -13.57
N PHE A 211 -15.76 5.08 -13.79
CA PHE A 211 -14.90 6.12 -14.31
C PHE A 211 -15.33 6.59 -15.70
N ASP A 212 -15.70 5.68 -16.60
CA ASP A 212 -16.13 6.03 -17.96
C ASP A 212 -17.51 6.72 -17.97
N GLU A 213 -18.41 6.34 -17.08
CA GLU A 213 -19.72 6.98 -16.88
C GLU A 213 -19.59 8.41 -16.28
N MET A 214 -18.50 8.70 -15.58
CA MET A 214 -18.27 10.02 -14.98
C MET A 214 -17.99 11.08 -16.06
N PRO A 215 -18.70 12.21 -16.08
CA PRO A 215 -18.44 13.29 -17.04
C PRO A 215 -16.99 13.77 -16.99
N VAL A 216 -16.33 13.92 -18.13
CA VAL A 216 -14.92 14.30 -18.22
C VAL A 216 -14.63 15.62 -17.51
N SER A 217 -15.55 16.57 -17.57
CA SER A 217 -15.44 17.88 -16.91
C SER A 217 -15.43 17.84 -15.38
N VAL A 218 -15.85 16.70 -14.81
CA VAL A 218 -15.96 16.50 -13.35
C VAL A 218 -14.76 15.71 -12.83
N ARG A 219 -14.01 15.01 -13.70
CA ARG A 219 -12.84 14.21 -13.31
C ARG A 219 -11.69 15.12 -12.87
N ASP A 220 -11.32 15.02 -11.62
CA ASP A 220 -10.16 15.73 -11.05
C ASP A 220 -8.89 14.86 -11.02
N ALA A 221 -7.76 15.44 -10.60
CA ALA A 221 -6.49 14.70 -10.47
C ALA A 221 -6.62 13.46 -9.55
N THR A 222 -7.46 13.54 -8.50
CA THR A 222 -7.71 12.43 -7.58
C THR A 222 -8.44 11.28 -8.26
N THR A 223 -9.39 11.58 -9.14
CA THR A 223 -10.12 10.57 -9.94
C THR A 223 -9.15 9.76 -10.80
N TRP A 224 -8.30 10.46 -11.56
CA TRP A 224 -7.28 9.84 -12.42
C TRP A 224 -6.26 9.07 -11.59
N GLY A 225 -5.76 9.67 -10.50
CA GLY A 225 -4.81 9.03 -9.59
C GLY A 225 -5.35 7.74 -8.96
N THR A 226 -6.62 7.72 -8.56
CA THR A 226 -7.28 6.53 -8.02
C THR A 226 -7.33 5.39 -9.03
N MET A 227 -7.68 5.68 -10.28
CA MET A 227 -7.72 4.66 -11.35
C MET A 227 -6.31 4.16 -11.71
N LEU A 228 -5.32 5.05 -11.84
CA LEU A 228 -3.93 4.67 -12.10
C LEU A 228 -3.39 3.77 -10.98
N ALA A 229 -3.66 4.13 -9.70
CA ALA A 229 -3.28 3.31 -8.56
C ALA A 229 -3.99 1.95 -8.58
N GLY A 230 -5.28 1.92 -8.94
CA GLY A 230 -6.07 0.70 -9.08
C GLY A 230 -5.47 -0.25 -10.12
N TYR A 231 -5.17 0.23 -11.30
CA TYR A 231 -4.53 -0.58 -12.35
C TYR A 231 -3.14 -1.08 -11.94
N ALA A 232 -2.31 -0.24 -11.32
CA ALA A 232 -0.99 -0.64 -10.84
C ALA A 232 -1.07 -1.73 -9.75
N GLN A 233 -2.01 -1.62 -8.79
CA GLN A 233 -2.23 -2.59 -7.72
C GLN A 233 -2.79 -3.93 -8.21
N THR A 234 -3.65 -3.91 -9.22
CA THR A 234 -4.26 -5.11 -9.82
C THR A 234 -3.40 -5.71 -10.95
N LYS A 235 -2.20 -5.18 -11.18
CA LYS A 235 -1.23 -5.62 -12.20
C LYS A 235 -1.69 -5.42 -13.66
N HIS A 236 -2.62 -4.52 -13.89
CA HIS A 236 -3.06 -4.11 -15.23
C HIS A 236 -2.18 -2.95 -15.74
N TYR A 237 -0.88 -3.23 -15.91
CA TYR A 237 0.12 -2.19 -16.18
C TYR A 237 -0.08 -1.49 -17.54
N ASP A 238 -0.48 -2.23 -18.58
CA ASP A 238 -0.77 -1.67 -19.91
C ASP A 238 -1.90 -0.65 -19.85
N GLN A 239 -2.99 -0.98 -19.12
CA GLN A 239 -4.12 -0.09 -18.93
C GLN A 239 -3.72 1.14 -18.09
N CYS A 240 -2.83 0.95 -17.09
CA CYS A 240 -2.28 2.06 -16.32
C CYS A 240 -1.51 3.04 -17.22
N LEU A 241 -0.62 2.54 -18.08
CA LEU A 241 0.16 3.37 -18.98
C LEU A 241 -0.70 4.04 -20.06
N SER A 242 -1.69 3.34 -20.62
CA SER A 242 -2.64 3.90 -21.57
C SER A 242 -3.50 5.01 -20.95
N LEU A 243 -3.97 4.80 -19.71
CA LEU A 243 -4.75 5.81 -18.98
C LEU A 243 -3.89 7.06 -18.67
N TYR A 244 -2.61 6.86 -18.36
CA TYR A 244 -1.69 7.96 -18.15
C TYR A 244 -1.46 8.78 -19.42
N ASP A 245 -1.32 8.13 -20.58
CA ASP A 245 -1.20 8.82 -21.86
C ASP A 245 -2.46 9.68 -22.16
N GLN A 246 -3.66 9.19 -21.83
CA GLN A 246 -4.89 9.98 -21.93
C GLN A 246 -4.88 11.20 -20.98
N MET A 247 -4.39 11.01 -19.73
CA MET A 247 -4.25 12.09 -18.75
C MET A 247 -3.33 13.20 -19.27
N LEU A 248 -2.21 12.83 -19.94
CA LEU A 248 -1.29 13.77 -20.57
C LEU A 248 -1.94 14.56 -21.69
N VAL A 249 -2.67 13.89 -22.59
CA VAL A 249 -3.39 14.53 -23.70
C VAL A 249 -4.40 15.55 -23.19
N LEU A 250 -5.09 15.25 -22.11
CA LEU A 250 -6.09 16.13 -21.48
C LEU A 250 -5.45 17.20 -20.59
N SER A 251 -4.12 17.23 -20.47
CA SER A 251 -3.39 18.18 -19.62
C SER A 251 -3.88 18.21 -18.16
N VAL A 252 -4.32 17.06 -17.61
CA VAL A 252 -4.76 16.96 -16.22
C VAL A 252 -3.53 17.07 -15.30
N PRO A 253 -3.60 17.86 -14.20
CA PRO A 253 -2.50 17.97 -13.25
C PRO A 253 -2.14 16.62 -12.63
N HIS A 254 -0.86 16.33 -12.51
CA HIS A 254 -0.36 15.10 -11.91
C HIS A 254 -0.19 15.28 -10.40
N ASP A 255 -0.71 14.35 -9.63
CA ASP A 255 -0.42 14.22 -8.21
C ASP A 255 0.67 13.17 -7.96
N ASN A 256 1.23 13.13 -6.76
CA ASN A 256 2.27 12.16 -6.41
C ASN A 256 1.78 10.70 -6.54
N VAL A 257 0.49 10.43 -6.33
CA VAL A 257 -0.10 9.09 -6.43
C VAL A 257 -0.09 8.61 -7.87
N SER A 258 -0.50 9.46 -8.81
CA SER A 258 -0.46 9.19 -10.26
C SER A 258 0.97 8.90 -10.72
N ILE A 259 1.92 9.75 -10.35
CA ILE A 259 3.33 9.62 -10.72
C ILE A 259 3.91 8.28 -10.22
N VAL A 260 3.71 7.97 -8.94
CA VAL A 260 4.22 6.73 -8.32
C VAL A 260 3.59 5.49 -8.95
N SER A 261 2.29 5.54 -9.25
CA SER A 261 1.58 4.42 -9.90
C SER A 261 2.13 4.13 -11.29
N VAL A 262 2.37 5.19 -12.08
CA VAL A 262 2.94 5.07 -13.43
C VAL A 262 4.39 4.59 -13.39
N LEU A 263 5.23 5.13 -12.50
CA LEU A 263 6.62 4.66 -12.32
C LEU A 263 6.65 3.18 -11.92
N SER A 264 5.74 2.76 -11.03
CA SER A 264 5.62 1.34 -10.64
C SER A 264 5.24 0.46 -11.83
N ALA A 265 4.28 0.90 -12.66
CA ALA A 265 3.90 0.19 -13.89
C ALA A 265 5.07 0.12 -14.88
N CYS A 266 5.77 1.25 -15.14
CA CYS A 266 6.95 1.28 -15.99
C CYS A 266 8.04 0.32 -15.50
N GLY A 267 8.33 0.30 -14.19
CA GLY A 267 9.32 -0.61 -13.62
C GLY A 267 8.95 -2.09 -13.72
N ARG A 268 7.66 -2.41 -13.69
CA ARG A 268 7.17 -3.79 -13.86
C ARG A 268 7.15 -4.26 -15.31
N MET A 269 6.92 -3.34 -16.25
CA MET A 269 6.92 -3.61 -17.69
C MET A 269 8.31 -3.46 -18.33
N GLY A 270 9.31 -2.93 -17.61
CA GLY A 270 10.61 -2.61 -18.17
C GLY A 270 10.61 -1.38 -19.09
N GLU A 271 9.58 -0.53 -19.03
CA GLU A 271 9.38 0.65 -19.89
C GLU A 271 10.28 1.82 -19.46
N LEU A 272 11.60 1.67 -19.68
CA LEU A 272 12.61 2.64 -19.24
C LEU A 272 12.39 4.03 -19.82
N GLU A 273 12.14 4.14 -21.13
CA GLU A 273 12.01 5.43 -21.81
C GLU A 273 10.74 6.19 -21.38
N LYS A 274 9.63 5.46 -21.13
CA LYS A 274 8.41 6.07 -20.62
C LYS A 274 8.61 6.60 -19.20
N GLY A 275 9.25 5.82 -18.34
CA GLY A 275 9.57 6.25 -16.98
C GLY A 275 10.58 7.41 -16.92
N LYS A 276 11.56 7.47 -17.83
CA LYS A 276 12.44 8.64 -17.97
C LYS A 276 11.65 9.91 -18.31
N ARG A 277 10.67 9.82 -19.23
CA ARG A 277 9.79 10.97 -19.56
C ARG A 277 8.99 11.44 -18.33
N VAL A 278 8.52 10.51 -17.49
CA VAL A 278 7.86 10.86 -16.23
C VAL A 278 8.83 11.57 -15.29
N HIS A 279 10.06 11.07 -15.14
CA HIS A 279 11.09 11.72 -14.32
C HIS A 279 11.45 13.11 -14.83
N ASP A 280 11.58 13.29 -16.14
CA ASP A 280 11.81 14.60 -16.77
C ASP A 280 10.64 15.56 -16.53
N HIS A 281 9.40 15.06 -16.54
CA HIS A 281 8.23 15.85 -16.17
C HIS A 281 8.32 16.35 -14.71
N ILE A 282 8.69 15.48 -13.75
CA ILE A 282 8.92 15.87 -12.36
C ILE A 282 9.93 17.03 -12.26
N ARG A 283 11.05 16.92 -13.00
CA ARG A 283 12.10 17.94 -13.04
C ARG A 283 11.62 19.27 -13.64
N ARG A 284 10.94 19.23 -14.80
CA ARG A 284 10.43 20.43 -15.49
C ARG A 284 9.35 21.15 -14.66
N SER A 285 8.48 20.40 -14.02
CA SER A 285 7.41 20.91 -13.16
C SER A 285 7.92 21.35 -11.78
N ARG A 286 9.21 21.21 -11.50
CA ARG A 286 9.85 21.51 -10.20
C ARG A 286 9.13 20.85 -9.02
N ILE A 287 8.58 19.66 -9.23
CA ILE A 287 7.97 18.87 -8.16
C ILE A 287 9.10 18.47 -7.20
N GLN A 288 8.92 18.78 -5.92
CA GLN A 288 9.90 18.42 -4.90
C GLN A 288 9.90 16.89 -4.73
N ILE A 289 11.07 16.28 -4.92
CA ILE A 289 11.26 14.85 -4.69
C ILE A 289 11.33 14.63 -3.17
N ASP A 290 10.19 14.24 -2.60
CA ASP A 290 10.09 13.78 -1.22
C ASP A 290 10.57 12.31 -1.10
N SER A 291 10.56 11.76 0.10
CA SER A 291 10.97 10.37 0.34
C SER A 291 10.09 9.33 -0.38
N PHE A 292 8.83 9.68 -0.69
CA PHE A 292 7.89 8.81 -1.40
C PHE A 292 8.22 8.73 -2.89
N LEU A 293 8.42 9.87 -3.55
CA LEU A 293 8.85 9.92 -4.95
C LEU A 293 10.27 9.37 -5.13
N CYS A 294 11.18 9.64 -4.18
CA CYS A 294 12.52 9.06 -4.18
C CYS A 294 12.43 7.52 -4.21
N THR A 295 11.63 6.93 -3.33
CA THR A 295 11.44 5.47 -3.29
C THR A 295 10.95 4.92 -4.63
N ALA A 296 9.95 5.58 -5.24
CA ALA A 296 9.37 5.15 -6.52
C ALA A 296 10.37 5.24 -7.67
N LEU A 297 11.15 6.32 -7.74
CA LEU A 297 12.19 6.51 -8.76
C LEU A 297 13.32 5.50 -8.60
N VAL A 298 13.79 5.26 -7.37
CA VAL A 298 14.84 4.25 -7.11
C VAL A 298 14.35 2.85 -7.51
N ASP A 299 13.14 2.45 -7.09
CA ASP A 299 12.55 1.16 -7.44
C ASP A 299 12.38 1.00 -8.95
N PHE A 300 11.90 2.06 -9.64
CA PHE A 300 11.73 2.07 -11.08
C PHE A 300 13.06 1.87 -11.81
N TYR A 301 14.06 2.72 -11.54
CA TYR A 301 15.35 2.62 -12.24
C TYR A 301 16.09 1.32 -11.95
N ALA A 302 16.01 0.83 -10.70
CA ALA A 302 16.57 -0.46 -10.33
C ALA A 302 15.92 -1.60 -11.12
N LYS A 303 14.59 -1.64 -11.23
CA LYS A 303 13.88 -2.68 -12.00
C LYS A 303 14.16 -2.62 -13.51
N CYS A 304 14.39 -1.42 -14.05
CA CYS A 304 14.74 -1.24 -15.45
C CYS A 304 16.25 -1.39 -15.74
N GLY A 305 17.05 -1.87 -14.80
CA GLY A 305 18.48 -2.15 -15.01
C GLY A 305 19.40 -0.94 -14.93
N SER A 306 18.88 0.25 -14.59
CA SER A 306 19.68 1.50 -14.50
C SER A 306 20.08 1.79 -13.06
N ILE A 307 20.94 0.91 -12.51
CA ILE A 307 21.29 0.96 -11.08
C ILE A 307 22.09 2.22 -10.69
N GLU A 308 22.94 2.73 -11.57
CA GLU A 308 23.73 3.95 -11.34
C GLU A 308 22.80 5.17 -11.21
N THR A 309 21.76 5.24 -12.04
CA THR A 309 20.76 6.31 -11.95
C THR A 309 19.96 6.20 -10.64
N ALA A 310 19.59 4.98 -10.24
CA ALA A 310 18.91 4.73 -8.96
C ALA A 310 19.77 5.19 -7.77
N GLN A 311 21.09 4.88 -7.79
CA GLN A 311 22.05 5.35 -6.78
C GLN A 311 22.15 6.87 -6.75
N GLY A 312 22.29 7.52 -7.90
CA GLY A 312 22.38 8.98 -7.99
C GLY A 312 21.16 9.67 -7.36
N ILE A 313 19.96 9.18 -7.64
CA ILE A 313 18.72 9.70 -7.05
C ILE A 313 18.67 9.45 -5.55
N PHE A 314 19.03 8.24 -5.12
CA PHE A 314 19.05 7.87 -3.72
C PHE A 314 20.03 8.74 -2.92
N GLU A 315 21.26 8.93 -3.41
CA GLU A 315 22.29 9.73 -2.71
C GLU A 315 21.90 11.23 -2.67
N ALA A 316 21.29 11.76 -3.72
CA ALA A 316 20.83 13.15 -3.80
C ALA A 316 19.64 13.46 -2.87
N SER A 317 18.86 12.46 -2.46
CA SER A 317 17.70 12.68 -1.59
C SER A 317 18.15 13.02 -0.16
N PRO A 318 17.66 14.14 0.43
CA PRO A 318 18.01 14.53 1.80
C PRO A 318 17.36 13.61 2.84
N ASP A 319 16.14 13.16 2.59
CA ASP A 319 15.34 12.35 3.50
C ASP A 319 15.19 10.92 2.97
N LYS A 320 15.98 10.01 3.58
CA LYS A 320 15.95 8.59 3.24
C LYS A 320 15.17 7.81 4.30
N ASN A 321 13.91 7.50 4.01
CA ASN A 321 13.10 6.66 4.88
C ASN A 321 13.43 5.16 4.69
N LEU A 322 12.87 4.30 5.54
CA LEU A 322 13.04 2.84 5.47
C LEU A 322 12.73 2.27 4.07
N PHE A 323 11.67 2.78 3.42
CA PHE A 323 11.25 2.27 2.10
C PHE A 323 12.25 2.61 1.00
N ALA A 324 12.86 3.80 1.03
CA ALA A 324 13.90 4.19 0.08
C ALA A 324 15.16 3.31 0.25
N TRP A 325 15.57 3.04 1.50
CA TRP A 325 16.66 2.11 1.78
C TRP A 325 16.34 0.70 1.26
N ASN A 326 15.15 0.18 1.54
CA ASN A 326 14.73 -1.13 1.07
C ASN A 326 14.69 -1.22 -0.46
N ALA A 327 14.18 -0.19 -1.15
CA ALA A 327 14.19 -0.15 -2.62
C ALA A 327 15.62 -0.20 -3.18
N MET A 328 16.57 0.54 -2.60
CA MET A 328 17.96 0.52 -3.03
C MET A 328 18.63 -0.83 -2.78
N LEU A 329 18.44 -1.41 -1.59
CA LEU A 329 19.00 -2.72 -1.23
C LEU A 329 18.45 -3.83 -2.12
N VAL A 330 17.14 -3.86 -2.36
CA VAL A 330 16.51 -4.84 -3.27
C VAL A 330 17.00 -4.64 -4.70
N GLY A 331 17.15 -3.39 -5.16
CA GLY A 331 17.73 -3.08 -6.46
C GLY A 331 19.14 -3.66 -6.61
N LEU A 332 20.02 -3.40 -5.67
CA LEU A 332 21.38 -3.95 -5.66
C LEU A 332 21.40 -5.48 -5.63
N ALA A 333 20.49 -6.09 -4.86
CA ALA A 333 20.33 -7.55 -4.79
C ALA A 333 19.95 -8.16 -6.14
N MET A 334 19.00 -7.53 -6.86
CA MET A 334 18.54 -8.01 -8.17
C MET A 334 19.66 -7.99 -9.23
N HIS A 335 20.61 -7.08 -9.12
CA HIS A 335 21.73 -6.94 -10.05
C HIS A 335 23.01 -7.64 -9.59
N GLY A 336 22.98 -8.37 -8.47
CA GLY A 336 24.13 -9.15 -7.98
C GLY A 336 25.25 -8.32 -7.35
N TYR A 337 25.00 -7.05 -7.02
CA TYR A 337 26.00 -6.16 -6.37
C TYR A 337 26.09 -6.41 -4.86
N GLY A 338 26.42 -7.64 -4.45
CA GLY A 338 26.38 -8.07 -3.05
C GLY A 338 27.27 -7.28 -2.11
N GLU A 339 28.52 -6.99 -2.48
CA GLU A 339 29.43 -6.18 -1.63
C GLU A 339 28.94 -4.73 -1.46
N MET A 340 28.45 -4.14 -2.55
CA MET A 340 27.87 -2.79 -2.51
C MET A 340 26.60 -2.78 -1.64
N LEU A 341 25.77 -3.80 -1.74
CA LEU A 341 24.58 -3.98 -0.90
C LEU A 341 24.94 -4.03 0.58
N LEU A 342 25.96 -4.79 0.98
CA LEU A 342 26.44 -4.85 2.37
C LEU A 342 26.95 -3.49 2.87
N ASN A 343 27.62 -2.72 1.99
CA ASN A 343 28.03 -1.35 2.31
C ASN A 343 26.80 -0.44 2.54
N TYR A 344 25.78 -0.52 1.68
CA TYR A 344 24.53 0.25 1.85
C TYR A 344 23.76 -0.17 3.11
N PHE A 345 23.71 -1.47 3.43
CA PHE A 345 23.13 -1.95 4.68
C PHE A 345 23.88 -1.37 5.91
N SER A 346 25.21 -1.37 5.86
CA SER A 346 26.02 -0.75 6.93
C SER A 346 25.79 0.76 7.05
N LYS A 347 25.65 1.48 5.93
CA LYS A 347 25.30 2.91 5.91
C LYS A 347 23.91 3.15 6.51
N MET A 348 22.91 2.31 6.19
CA MET A 348 21.55 2.37 6.74
C MET A 348 21.57 2.28 8.27
N VAL A 349 22.28 1.30 8.82
CA VAL A 349 22.41 1.11 10.27
C VAL A 349 23.14 2.29 10.93
N LYS A 350 24.23 2.79 10.32
CA LYS A 350 24.96 3.98 10.80
C LYS A 350 24.07 5.24 10.83
N ASN A 351 23.16 5.39 9.87
CA ASN A 351 22.18 6.46 9.83
C ASN A 351 21.00 6.24 10.79
N ARG A 352 21.07 5.24 11.68
CA ARG A 352 20.05 4.91 12.68
C ARG A 352 18.66 4.57 12.07
N VAL A 353 18.61 4.17 10.82
CA VAL A 353 17.40 3.63 10.22
C VAL A 353 17.30 2.16 10.61
N LYS A 354 16.24 1.82 11.34
CA LYS A 354 16.03 0.48 11.87
C LYS A 354 15.64 -0.48 10.73
N PRO A 355 16.43 -1.55 10.47
CA PRO A 355 16.07 -2.57 9.48
C PRO A 355 14.78 -3.31 9.85
N ASP A 356 14.04 -3.76 8.84
CA ASP A 356 12.83 -4.58 8.98
C ASP A 356 12.99 -5.93 8.24
N GLY A 357 11.91 -6.73 8.20
CA GLY A 357 11.91 -8.01 7.49
C GLY A 357 12.17 -7.88 5.98
N VAL A 358 11.73 -6.79 5.35
CA VAL A 358 11.98 -6.53 3.92
C VAL A 358 13.45 -6.18 3.68
N THR A 359 14.06 -5.42 4.59
CA THR A 359 15.50 -5.13 4.55
C THR A 359 16.32 -6.41 4.53
N PHE A 360 16.04 -7.33 5.48
CA PHE A 360 16.76 -8.61 5.56
C PHE A 360 16.47 -9.52 4.38
N LEU A 361 15.25 -9.51 3.85
CA LEU A 361 14.94 -10.22 2.62
C LEU A 361 15.84 -9.76 1.46
N GLY A 362 15.93 -8.44 1.24
CA GLY A 362 16.82 -7.88 0.21
C GLY A 362 18.29 -8.24 0.43
N VAL A 363 18.77 -8.15 1.68
CA VAL A 363 20.16 -8.48 2.04
C VAL A 363 20.47 -9.95 1.80
N LEU A 364 19.61 -10.86 2.25
CA LEU A 364 19.81 -12.30 2.08
C LEU A 364 19.74 -12.74 0.61
N VAL A 365 18.81 -12.17 -0.18
CA VAL A 365 18.75 -12.39 -1.62
C VAL A 365 20.03 -11.90 -2.31
N GLY A 366 20.51 -10.72 -1.96
CA GLY A 366 21.75 -10.18 -2.51
C GLY A 366 22.97 -11.04 -2.16
N CYS A 367 23.04 -11.53 -0.92
CA CYS A 367 24.07 -12.50 -0.52
C CYS A 367 23.97 -13.80 -1.29
N SER A 368 22.73 -14.31 -1.56
CA SER A 368 22.52 -15.53 -2.36
C SER A 368 23.03 -15.35 -3.79
N HIS A 369 22.69 -14.25 -4.45
CA HIS A 369 23.14 -13.97 -5.82
C HIS A 369 24.66 -13.76 -5.91
N ALA A 370 25.31 -13.21 -4.88
CA ALA A 370 26.74 -12.96 -4.85
C ALA A 370 27.56 -14.09 -4.21
N GLY A 371 26.92 -15.17 -3.72
CA GLY A 371 27.61 -16.28 -3.06
C GLY A 371 28.25 -15.94 -1.71
N LEU A 372 27.77 -14.91 -1.01
CA LEU A 372 28.32 -14.40 0.25
C LEU A 372 27.78 -15.20 1.46
N ILE A 373 28.15 -16.47 1.55
CA ILE A 373 27.59 -17.44 2.51
C ILE A 373 27.84 -17.01 3.96
N ASN A 374 29.06 -16.63 4.29
CA ASN A 374 29.45 -16.29 5.67
C ASN A 374 28.71 -15.04 6.18
N GLU A 375 28.60 -14.02 5.34
CA GLU A 375 27.86 -12.80 5.67
C GLU A 375 26.36 -13.07 5.85
N ALA A 376 25.77 -13.88 4.97
CA ALA A 376 24.37 -14.28 5.10
C ALA A 376 24.11 -15.04 6.41
N ARG A 377 24.97 -16.03 6.77
CA ARG A 377 24.85 -16.76 8.04
C ARG A 377 24.93 -15.82 9.24
N ARG A 378 25.89 -14.90 9.25
CA ARG A 378 26.08 -13.93 10.32
C ARG A 378 24.83 -13.06 10.45
N LEU A 379 24.38 -12.43 9.36
CA LEU A 379 23.24 -11.51 9.36
C LEU A 379 21.91 -12.22 9.69
N PHE A 380 21.71 -13.44 9.16
CA PHE A 380 20.56 -14.27 9.52
C PHE A 380 20.56 -14.64 11.00
N GLY A 381 21.72 -14.95 11.60
CA GLY A 381 21.87 -15.20 13.03
C GLY A 381 21.51 -13.96 13.86
N GLU A 382 21.98 -12.80 13.43
CA GLU A 382 21.82 -11.51 14.12
C GLU A 382 20.42 -10.90 14.02
N MET A 383 19.56 -11.33 13.06
CA MET A 383 18.23 -10.75 12.82
C MET A 383 17.40 -10.55 14.10
N GLY A 384 17.27 -11.59 14.92
CA GLY A 384 16.47 -11.54 16.16
C GLY A 384 17.22 -10.91 17.31
N SER A 385 18.48 -11.31 17.53
CA SER A 385 19.26 -10.95 18.71
C SER A 385 19.81 -9.53 18.68
N VAL A 386 20.24 -9.04 17.52
CA VAL A 386 20.86 -7.72 17.36
C VAL A 386 19.86 -6.69 16.85
N TYR A 387 19.07 -7.05 15.83
CA TYR A 387 18.18 -6.11 15.14
C TYR A 387 16.72 -6.18 15.60
N GLY A 388 16.35 -7.21 16.37
CA GLY A 388 14.99 -7.41 16.86
C GLY A 388 13.97 -7.71 15.75
N VAL A 389 14.43 -8.28 14.64
CA VAL A 389 13.59 -8.65 13.48
C VAL A 389 13.28 -10.14 13.52
N PRO A 390 12.01 -10.56 13.60
CA PRO A 390 11.65 -11.97 13.62
C PRO A 390 11.98 -12.65 12.27
N LYS A 391 12.44 -13.89 12.35
CA LYS A 391 12.67 -14.71 11.16
C LYS A 391 11.34 -15.23 10.64
N GLU A 392 11.03 -14.92 9.40
CA GLU A 392 9.84 -15.38 8.68
C GLU A 392 10.23 -16.43 7.63
N LEU A 393 9.24 -17.17 7.12
CA LEU A 393 9.42 -18.22 6.14
C LEU A 393 10.25 -17.80 4.92
N LYS A 394 10.01 -16.59 4.40
CA LYS A 394 10.76 -16.02 3.26
C LYS A 394 12.27 -15.87 3.53
N HIS A 395 12.67 -15.59 4.78
CA HIS A 395 14.09 -15.47 5.16
C HIS A 395 14.77 -16.84 5.18
N TYR A 396 14.08 -17.86 5.69
CA TYR A 396 14.55 -19.25 5.60
C TYR A 396 14.66 -19.72 4.15
N GLY A 397 13.70 -19.36 3.29
CA GLY A 397 13.76 -19.67 1.86
C GLY A 397 14.99 -19.10 1.16
N CYS A 398 15.36 -17.84 1.45
CA CYS A 398 16.58 -17.23 0.91
C CYS A 398 17.85 -17.92 1.41
N MET A 399 17.88 -18.32 2.68
CA MET A 399 19.02 -19.05 3.23
C MET A 399 19.10 -20.47 2.63
N ALA A 400 17.97 -21.15 2.45
CA ALA A 400 17.91 -22.45 1.78
C ALA A 400 18.43 -22.38 0.34
N ASP A 401 18.01 -21.34 -0.42
CA ASP A 401 18.50 -21.10 -1.79
C ASP A 401 20.03 -20.87 -1.81
N LEU A 402 20.53 -20.01 -0.92
CA LEU A 402 21.96 -19.73 -0.82
C LEU A 402 22.78 -21.01 -0.53
N LEU A 403 22.41 -21.73 0.52
CA LEU A 403 23.11 -22.95 0.94
C LEU A 403 23.02 -24.04 -0.15
N ALA A 404 21.86 -24.21 -0.75
CA ALA A 404 21.63 -25.19 -1.79
C ALA A 404 22.42 -24.88 -3.07
N ARG A 405 22.47 -23.62 -3.52
CA ARG A 405 23.31 -23.17 -4.65
C ARG A 405 24.79 -23.36 -4.37
N ALA A 406 25.22 -23.19 -3.14
CA ALA A 406 26.61 -23.38 -2.70
C ALA A 406 27.01 -24.86 -2.55
N GLY A 407 26.09 -25.80 -2.81
CA GLY A 407 26.34 -27.27 -2.66
C GLY A 407 26.24 -27.76 -1.22
N LEU A 408 25.88 -26.92 -0.26
CA LEU A 408 25.72 -27.27 1.16
C LEU A 408 24.32 -27.87 1.43
N ILE A 409 23.97 -28.91 0.60
CA ILE A 409 22.62 -29.47 0.56
C ILE A 409 22.18 -30.06 1.91
N LYS A 410 23.09 -30.74 2.64
CA LYS A 410 22.78 -31.28 3.96
C LYS A 410 22.44 -30.20 4.97
N GLU A 411 23.24 -29.15 5.02
CA GLU A 411 23.01 -28.01 5.92
C GLU A 411 21.68 -27.25 5.59
N ALA A 412 21.38 -27.12 4.29
CA ALA A 412 20.11 -26.55 3.85
C ALA A 412 18.91 -27.41 4.34
N MET A 413 19.02 -28.73 4.24
CA MET A 413 17.99 -29.66 4.72
C MET A 413 17.80 -29.57 6.23
N GLU A 414 18.91 -29.65 7.00
CA GLU A 414 18.89 -29.53 8.47
C GLU A 414 18.27 -28.21 8.92
N MET A 415 18.60 -27.10 8.25
CA MET A 415 18.00 -25.80 8.54
C MET A 415 16.49 -25.81 8.27
N ILE A 416 16.02 -26.39 7.17
CA ILE A 416 14.58 -26.48 6.84
C ILE A 416 13.85 -27.35 7.87
N GLU A 417 14.42 -28.47 8.30
CA GLU A 417 13.85 -29.37 9.30
C GLU A 417 13.79 -28.74 10.69
N SER A 418 14.75 -27.85 11.01
CA SER A 418 14.82 -27.15 12.30
C SER A 418 14.00 -25.85 12.39
N MET A 419 13.33 -25.45 11.29
CA MET A 419 12.48 -24.25 11.29
C MET A 419 11.31 -24.38 12.27
N PRO A 420 10.92 -23.30 12.97
CA PRO A 420 9.75 -23.31 13.89
C PRO A 420 8.41 -23.35 13.15
N MET A 421 8.41 -23.37 11.82
CA MET A 421 7.24 -23.35 10.94
C MET A 421 7.42 -24.36 9.80
N SER A 422 6.33 -24.82 9.19
CA SER A 422 6.38 -25.70 8.02
C SER A 422 6.92 -24.96 6.80
N GLY A 423 7.82 -25.63 6.04
CA GLY A 423 8.30 -25.10 4.76
C GLY A 423 7.21 -25.09 3.71
N ASP A 424 7.15 -24.02 2.91
CA ASP A 424 6.26 -23.91 1.74
C ASP A 424 6.93 -24.38 0.45
N VAL A 425 6.20 -24.26 -0.67
CA VAL A 425 6.72 -24.64 -2.00
C VAL A 425 7.98 -23.86 -2.36
N PHE A 426 8.13 -22.61 -1.89
CA PHE A 426 9.32 -21.81 -2.18
C PHE A 426 10.57 -22.34 -1.46
N VAL A 427 10.45 -22.65 -0.17
CA VAL A 427 11.57 -23.21 0.63
C VAL A 427 12.02 -24.57 0.07
N TRP A 428 11.09 -25.49 -0.14
CA TRP A 428 11.40 -26.81 -0.69
C TRP A 428 11.85 -26.75 -2.15
N GLY A 429 11.30 -25.82 -2.93
CA GLY A 429 11.69 -25.56 -4.32
C GLY A 429 13.13 -25.05 -4.44
N SER A 430 13.57 -24.18 -3.51
CA SER A 430 14.94 -23.71 -3.44
C SER A 430 15.92 -24.86 -3.19
N LEU A 431 15.60 -25.76 -2.25
CA LEU A 431 16.39 -26.97 -1.99
C LEU A 431 16.43 -27.91 -3.21
N LEU A 432 15.27 -28.14 -3.84
CA LEU A 432 15.16 -28.96 -5.04
C LEU A 432 15.99 -28.40 -6.21
N GLY A 433 15.98 -27.06 -6.38
CA GLY A 433 16.81 -26.40 -7.37
C GLY A 433 18.30 -26.60 -7.15
N GLY A 434 18.76 -26.51 -5.91
CA GLY A 434 20.15 -26.82 -5.54
C GLY A 434 20.50 -28.27 -5.75
N CYS A 435 19.61 -29.20 -5.41
CA CYS A 435 19.81 -30.62 -5.66
C CYS A 435 19.98 -30.91 -7.16
N ARG A 436 19.26 -30.23 -8.04
CA ARG A 436 19.42 -30.33 -9.49
C ARG A 436 20.82 -29.89 -9.94
N LEU A 437 21.33 -28.78 -9.39
CA LEU A 437 22.65 -28.25 -9.74
C LEU A 437 23.78 -29.18 -9.31
N HIS A 438 23.64 -29.83 -8.16
CA HIS A 438 24.70 -30.66 -7.56
C HIS A 438 24.45 -32.16 -7.68
N GLY A 439 23.42 -32.60 -8.40
CA GLY A 439 23.13 -34.01 -8.66
C GLY A 439 22.72 -34.83 -7.43
N ASN A 440 22.20 -34.22 -6.39
CA ASN A 440 21.80 -34.91 -5.16
C ASN A 440 20.38 -35.47 -5.29
N VAL A 441 20.25 -36.72 -5.73
CA VAL A 441 18.95 -37.35 -6.00
C VAL A 441 18.16 -37.64 -4.72
N GLU A 442 18.83 -38.09 -3.66
CA GLU A 442 18.17 -38.53 -2.41
C GLU A 442 17.42 -37.37 -1.75
N VAL A 443 18.08 -36.22 -1.58
CA VAL A 443 17.47 -35.04 -0.99
C VAL A 443 16.44 -34.43 -1.94
N ALA A 444 16.65 -34.48 -3.25
CA ALA A 444 15.68 -34.04 -4.26
C ALA A 444 14.36 -34.82 -4.16
N GLU A 445 14.40 -36.15 -3.98
CA GLU A 445 13.20 -36.97 -3.79
C GLU A 445 12.41 -36.56 -2.56
N LYS A 446 13.09 -36.28 -1.43
CA LYS A 446 12.46 -35.77 -0.20
C LYS A 446 11.81 -34.39 -0.41
N ALA A 447 12.53 -33.46 -1.03
CA ALA A 447 12.02 -32.13 -1.31
C ALA A 447 10.82 -32.17 -2.28
N ALA A 448 10.92 -32.95 -3.35
CA ALA A 448 9.84 -33.12 -4.32
C ALA A 448 8.57 -33.72 -3.69
N ALA A 449 8.73 -34.74 -2.81
CA ALA A 449 7.60 -35.32 -2.08
C ALA A 449 6.85 -34.25 -1.27
N ARG A 450 7.58 -33.41 -0.55
CA ARG A 450 6.98 -32.29 0.23
C ARG A 450 6.26 -31.26 -0.67
N ILE A 451 6.84 -30.89 -1.81
CA ILE A 451 6.18 -29.98 -2.75
C ILE A 451 4.89 -30.60 -3.29
N MET A 452 4.94 -31.91 -3.68
CA MET A 452 3.76 -32.61 -4.20
C MET A 452 2.65 -32.82 -3.17
N GLU A 453 2.98 -32.85 -1.87
CA GLU A 453 2.00 -32.83 -0.76
C GLU A 453 1.33 -31.47 -0.62
N ILE A 454 2.07 -30.36 -0.78
CA ILE A 454 1.58 -28.98 -0.60
C ILE A 454 0.83 -28.52 -1.86
N SER A 455 1.39 -28.77 -3.04
CA SER A 455 0.87 -28.33 -4.35
C SER A 455 1.02 -29.43 -5.39
N PRO A 456 0.09 -30.39 -5.43
CA PRO A 456 0.15 -31.52 -6.38
C PRO A 456 0.13 -31.12 -7.86
N GLU A 457 -0.40 -29.93 -8.17
CA GLU A 457 -0.52 -29.35 -9.51
C GLU A 457 0.72 -28.57 -9.97
N ASP A 458 1.76 -28.43 -9.15
CA ASP A 458 2.99 -27.71 -9.55
C ASP A 458 3.77 -28.51 -10.63
N GLY A 459 3.59 -28.09 -11.90
CA GLY A 459 4.29 -28.70 -13.04
C GLY A 459 5.82 -28.57 -13.00
N GLY A 460 6.34 -27.61 -12.22
CA GLY A 460 7.76 -27.35 -12.04
C GLY A 460 8.48 -28.51 -11.35
N VAL A 461 7.88 -29.06 -10.29
CA VAL A 461 8.48 -30.17 -9.53
C VAL A 461 8.66 -31.40 -10.37
N TYR A 462 7.66 -31.78 -11.21
CA TYR A 462 7.74 -32.94 -12.08
C TYR A 462 8.82 -32.78 -13.15
N SER A 463 8.95 -31.60 -13.74
CA SER A 463 9.98 -31.30 -14.73
C SER A 463 11.37 -31.35 -14.11
N THR A 464 11.55 -30.71 -12.94
CA THR A 464 12.84 -30.68 -12.24
C THR A 464 13.28 -32.10 -11.81
N MET A 465 12.35 -32.91 -11.30
CA MET A 465 12.67 -34.31 -10.96
C MET A 465 13.00 -35.15 -12.21
N ALA A 466 12.30 -34.90 -13.33
CA ALA A 466 12.62 -35.57 -14.59
C ALA A 466 14.06 -35.25 -15.06
N ASP A 467 14.48 -33.96 -14.94
CA ASP A 467 15.85 -33.56 -15.26
C ASP A 467 16.88 -34.24 -14.32
N ILE A 468 16.58 -34.27 -13.01
CA ILE A 468 17.46 -34.90 -12.01
C ILE A 468 17.65 -36.39 -12.30
N TYR A 469 16.55 -37.12 -12.58
CA TYR A 469 16.63 -38.56 -12.90
C TYR A 469 17.34 -38.82 -14.24
N ALA A 470 17.12 -37.98 -15.26
CA ALA A 470 17.81 -38.05 -16.53
C ALA A 470 19.33 -37.87 -16.34
N ASN A 471 19.76 -36.85 -15.62
CA ASN A 471 21.17 -36.59 -15.33
C ASN A 471 21.82 -37.73 -14.52
N ALA A 472 21.06 -38.30 -13.60
CA ALA A 472 21.50 -39.47 -12.81
C ALA A 472 21.39 -40.82 -13.57
N LYS A 473 20.96 -40.81 -14.84
CA LYS A 473 20.72 -42.02 -15.68
C LYS A 473 19.71 -43.01 -15.07
N ARG A 474 18.78 -42.52 -14.22
CA ARG A 474 17.70 -43.30 -13.58
C ARG A 474 16.44 -43.31 -14.47
N TRP A 475 16.50 -44.02 -15.60
CA TRP A 475 15.49 -44.01 -16.67
C TRP A 475 14.11 -44.55 -16.24
N ASP A 476 14.10 -45.54 -15.35
CA ASP A 476 12.85 -46.09 -14.81
C ASP A 476 12.09 -45.07 -13.96
N ASP A 477 12.80 -44.32 -13.13
CA ASP A 477 12.22 -43.28 -12.27
C ASP A 477 11.81 -42.07 -13.09
N LEU A 478 12.56 -41.71 -14.13
CA LEU A 478 12.17 -40.72 -15.13
C LEU A 478 10.83 -41.08 -15.77
N THR A 479 10.66 -42.36 -16.15
CA THR A 479 9.39 -42.80 -16.76
C THR A 479 8.23 -42.74 -15.76
N LYS A 480 8.47 -43.14 -14.51
CA LYS A 480 7.46 -43.06 -13.44
C LYS A 480 7.00 -41.62 -13.18
N ILE A 481 7.93 -40.68 -13.04
CA ILE A 481 7.57 -39.28 -12.73
C ILE A 481 6.81 -38.61 -13.89
N ARG A 482 7.15 -38.93 -15.15
CA ARG A 482 6.41 -38.46 -16.32
C ARG A 482 4.99 -39.03 -16.36
N ARG A 483 4.81 -40.34 -16.13
CA ARG A 483 3.48 -40.96 -16.03
C ARG A 483 2.64 -40.36 -14.90
N LEU A 484 3.26 -40.08 -13.75
CA LEU A 484 2.57 -39.44 -12.62
C LEU A 484 2.09 -38.03 -12.99
N ARG A 485 2.90 -37.19 -13.65
CA ARG A 485 2.51 -35.91 -14.17
C ARG A 485 1.33 -36.01 -15.13
N ASP A 486 1.41 -36.93 -16.09
CA ASP A 486 0.39 -37.10 -17.12
C ASP A 486 -0.92 -37.64 -16.53
N SER A 487 -0.87 -38.57 -15.56
CA SER A 487 -2.04 -39.06 -14.83
C SER A 487 -2.76 -37.96 -14.04
N ARG A 488 -2.00 -36.99 -13.51
CA ARG A 488 -2.55 -35.81 -12.81
C ARG A 488 -2.94 -34.66 -13.74
N LYS A 489 -2.75 -34.82 -15.06
CA LYS A 489 -3.03 -33.79 -16.09
C LYS A 489 -2.33 -32.45 -15.83
N VAL A 490 -1.16 -32.48 -15.18
CA VAL A 490 -0.42 -31.25 -14.81
C VAL A 490 0.31 -30.72 -16.04
N LYS A 491 0.05 -29.46 -16.39
CA LYS A 491 0.73 -28.74 -17.47
C LYS A 491 1.73 -27.74 -16.88
N LYS A 492 2.94 -27.70 -17.45
CA LYS A 492 3.89 -26.63 -17.15
C LYS A 492 3.56 -25.40 -17.99
N ASN A 493 3.51 -24.25 -17.36
CA ASN A 493 3.42 -22.98 -18.11
C ASN A 493 4.72 -22.77 -18.88
N ALA A 494 4.62 -22.34 -20.14
CA ALA A 494 5.77 -21.99 -20.94
C ALA A 494 6.49 -20.77 -20.35
N GLY A 495 7.82 -20.76 -20.42
CA GLY A 495 8.62 -19.60 -20.05
C GLY A 495 8.41 -18.48 -21.07
N CYS A 496 8.38 -17.25 -20.62
CA CYS A 496 8.26 -16.05 -21.45
C CYS A 496 9.47 -15.15 -21.23
N SER A 497 9.97 -14.54 -22.30
CA SER A 497 11.02 -13.51 -22.28
C SER A 497 10.55 -12.30 -23.07
N LEU A 498 10.84 -11.11 -22.56
CA LEU A 498 10.51 -9.86 -23.22
C LEU A 498 11.79 -9.13 -23.61
N ILE A 499 11.82 -8.55 -24.81
CA ILE A 499 12.86 -7.63 -25.26
C ILE A 499 12.22 -6.38 -25.83
N GLN A 500 12.76 -5.22 -25.48
CA GLN A 500 12.32 -3.94 -26.03
C GLN A 500 13.36 -3.42 -27.02
N LEU A 501 12.92 -3.19 -28.27
CA LEU A 501 13.71 -2.60 -29.33
C LEU A 501 12.94 -1.42 -29.94
N ASP A 502 13.58 -0.26 -30.01
CA ASP A 502 13.01 0.96 -30.60
C ASP A 502 11.60 1.33 -30.07
N GLY A 503 11.36 1.07 -28.78
CA GLY A 503 10.07 1.34 -28.12
C GLY A 503 8.97 0.31 -28.39
N VAL A 504 9.29 -0.78 -29.11
CA VAL A 504 8.38 -1.92 -29.33
C VAL A 504 8.83 -3.08 -28.44
N THR A 505 7.88 -3.65 -27.69
CA THR A 505 8.13 -4.84 -26.84
C THR A 505 7.81 -6.10 -27.64
N TYR A 506 8.79 -6.98 -27.74
CA TYR A 506 8.66 -8.30 -28.35
C TYR A 506 8.62 -9.37 -27.26
N GLU A 507 7.61 -10.23 -27.30
CA GLU A 507 7.44 -11.35 -26.39
C GLU A 507 7.87 -12.66 -27.08
N PHE A 508 8.68 -13.44 -26.39
CA PHE A 508 9.13 -14.77 -26.82
C PHE A 508 8.67 -15.80 -25.82
N ILE A 509 7.81 -16.72 -26.25
CA ILE A 509 7.31 -17.82 -25.43
C ILE A 509 8.11 -19.08 -25.77
N ALA A 510 8.53 -19.84 -24.75
CA ALA A 510 9.30 -21.05 -24.97
C ALA A 510 8.50 -22.08 -25.79
N GLY A 511 9.07 -22.46 -26.95
CA GLY A 511 8.45 -23.37 -27.92
C GLY A 511 7.51 -22.73 -28.92
N ASP A 512 7.52 -21.40 -29.01
CA ASP A 512 6.76 -20.60 -29.96
C ASP A 512 7.70 -20.03 -31.06
N ASP A 513 7.22 -19.94 -32.28
CA ASP A 513 7.87 -19.38 -33.48
C ASP A 513 7.00 -18.30 -34.15
N LEU A 514 6.09 -17.68 -33.37
CA LEU A 514 5.17 -16.64 -33.85
C LEU A 514 5.86 -15.32 -34.25
N HIS A 515 7.12 -15.11 -33.84
CA HIS A 515 7.82 -13.89 -34.23
C HIS A 515 8.05 -13.85 -35.76
N PRO A 516 7.75 -12.73 -36.45
CA PRO A 516 7.89 -12.62 -37.90
C PRO A 516 9.27 -13.02 -38.47
N GLN A 517 10.34 -12.81 -37.67
CA GLN A 517 11.72 -13.15 -38.02
C GLN A 517 12.25 -14.38 -37.26
N SER A 518 11.37 -15.28 -36.80
CA SER A 518 11.76 -16.46 -36.00
C SER A 518 12.86 -17.29 -36.70
N ASN A 519 12.74 -17.53 -38.01
CA ASN A 519 13.71 -18.30 -38.77
C ASN A 519 15.12 -17.66 -38.78
N GLU A 520 15.20 -16.34 -38.93
CA GLU A 520 16.47 -15.60 -38.90
C GLU A 520 17.09 -15.61 -37.50
N ILE A 521 16.26 -15.44 -36.46
CA ILE A 521 16.68 -15.50 -35.06
C ILE A 521 17.25 -16.88 -34.74
N TYR A 522 16.58 -17.98 -35.14
CA TYR A 522 17.07 -19.35 -34.91
C TYR A 522 18.32 -19.65 -35.71
N LEU A 523 18.48 -19.14 -36.91
CA LEU A 523 19.72 -19.25 -37.70
C LEU A 523 20.91 -18.62 -36.95
N VAL A 524 20.74 -17.42 -36.41
CA VAL A 524 21.78 -16.74 -35.63
C VAL A 524 22.08 -17.47 -34.32
N LEU A 525 21.05 -17.92 -33.59
CA LEU A 525 21.21 -18.69 -32.36
C LEU A 525 21.96 -20.02 -32.60
N ASN A 526 21.64 -20.73 -33.68
CA ASN A 526 22.33 -21.97 -34.05
C ASN A 526 23.80 -21.69 -34.39
N ALA A 527 24.10 -20.61 -35.12
CA ALA A 527 25.48 -20.23 -35.44
C ALA A 527 26.29 -19.91 -34.17
N ILE A 528 25.69 -19.17 -33.21
CA ILE A 528 26.31 -18.84 -31.89
C ILE A 528 26.55 -20.17 -31.12
N GLY A 529 25.56 -21.07 -31.07
CA GLY A 529 25.67 -22.35 -30.39
C GLY A 529 26.79 -23.24 -30.97
N GLN A 530 26.93 -23.28 -32.30
CA GLN A 530 28.03 -24.03 -32.96
C GLN A 530 29.40 -23.43 -32.64
N HIS A 531 29.52 -22.10 -32.56
CA HIS A 531 30.77 -21.45 -32.18
C HIS A 531 31.17 -21.72 -30.73
N GLN A 532 30.22 -21.78 -29.82
CA GLN A 532 30.49 -22.17 -28.42
C GLN A 532 30.95 -23.62 -28.27
N TYR A 533 30.41 -24.56 -29.07
CA TYR A 533 30.85 -25.96 -29.08
C TYR A 533 32.24 -26.15 -29.70
N GLN A 534 32.73 -25.22 -30.51
CA GLN A 534 34.08 -25.30 -31.10
C GLN A 534 35.16 -24.67 -30.20
N MET A 535 34.77 -23.88 -29.20
CA MET A 535 35.71 -23.20 -28.28
C MET A 535 35.78 -23.84 -26.89
N GLY A 536 34.97 -24.85 -26.56
CA GLY A 536 35.00 -25.66 -25.33
C GLY A 536 35.42 -27.08 -25.60
#